data_cd7ce7f3d0d2c146d92986905f0cd700
#
_entry.id   cd7ce7f3d0d2c146d92986905f0cd700
#
_cell.length_a   1.000
_cell.length_b   1.000
_cell.length_c   1.000
_cell.angle_alpha   90.00
_cell.angle_beta   90.00
_cell.angle_gamma   90.00
#
_symmetry.space_group_name_H-M   'P 1'
#
loop_
_entity.id
_entity.type
_entity.pdbx_description
1 polymer ?
#
loop_
_entity_poly.entity_id
_entity_poly.type
_entity_poly.pdbx_seq_one_letter_code
_entity_poly.pdbx_strand_id
1 'polypeptide(L)'
;MADGILVKQLNAWFGVAHVLKDIDLSVTPGGLTAIIGPSGCGKSTFVRCLNRMHEVIPGARATGTVLLEGDDLYAQDPVVIRRRVGMVFQKPNPFPTMSVFDNAVAGIRLAGVRNRARLREAAERALRQAALWDEVKDQLGRSGASLSGGQQQRLCIARALAVEPSVLLMDEPCSALDPIATAKIEELMLDLRRHLTIVIVTHNMQQAARVSEWTAFFLMGELIEMGVTKELFTTPRDSRTEAYITGRFG
;
A
#
# COMPACT_ATOMS: atom_id res chain seq x y z
N MET A 1 -18.39 -11.58 -9.46
CA MET A 1 -17.12 -11.75 -8.73
C MET A 1 -17.20 -10.77 -7.57
N ALA A 2 -16.84 -11.18 -6.36
CA ALA A 2 -16.83 -10.25 -5.24
C ALA A 2 -15.74 -9.20 -5.49
N ASP A 3 -16.04 -7.91 -5.28
CA ASP A 3 -15.05 -6.84 -5.37
C ASP A 3 -14.02 -7.00 -4.24
N GLY A 4 -12.73 -6.81 -4.53
CA GLY A 4 -11.69 -6.84 -3.50
C GLY A 4 -11.88 -5.70 -2.50
N ILE A 5 -11.94 -4.46 -3.01
CA ILE A 5 -12.35 -3.28 -2.27
C ILE A 5 -13.35 -2.51 -3.11
N LEU A 6 -14.50 -2.17 -2.54
CA LEU A 6 -15.49 -1.30 -3.16
C LEU A 6 -15.64 -0.03 -2.33
N VAL A 7 -15.42 1.11 -2.97
CA VAL A 7 -15.53 2.44 -2.36
C VAL A 7 -16.68 3.18 -3.00
N LYS A 8 -17.59 3.73 -2.17
CA LYS A 8 -18.75 4.51 -2.63
C LYS A 8 -18.83 5.83 -1.85
N GLN A 9 -18.85 6.93 -2.61
CA GLN A 9 -19.00 8.29 -2.10
C GLN A 9 -18.07 8.60 -0.91
N LEU A 10 -16.83 8.11 -0.99
CA LEU A 10 -15.87 8.33 0.08
C LEU A 10 -15.44 9.81 0.10
N ASN A 11 -15.71 10.45 1.21
CA ASN A 11 -15.26 11.79 1.53
C ASN A 11 -14.32 11.74 2.74
N ALA A 12 -13.29 12.58 2.78
CA ALA A 12 -12.39 12.67 3.92
C ALA A 12 -11.95 14.11 4.19
N TRP A 13 -11.80 14.42 5.48
CA TRP A 13 -11.40 15.75 5.96
C TRP A 13 -10.29 15.67 7.00
N PHE A 14 -9.48 16.71 7.07
CA PHE A 14 -8.61 17.03 8.20
C PHE A 14 -9.00 18.39 8.75
N GLY A 15 -9.64 18.41 9.92
CA GLY A 15 -10.29 19.60 10.44
C GLY A 15 -11.36 20.13 9.47
N VAL A 16 -11.15 21.33 8.92
CA VAL A 16 -12.05 21.96 7.94
C VAL A 16 -11.68 21.63 6.48
N ALA A 17 -10.49 21.11 6.23
CA ALA A 17 -10.01 20.83 4.88
C ALA A 17 -10.67 19.56 4.31
N HIS A 18 -11.46 19.70 3.24
CA HIS A 18 -12.07 18.60 2.49
C HIS A 18 -11.07 18.06 1.47
N VAL A 19 -10.47 16.90 1.76
CA VAL A 19 -9.33 16.35 1.03
C VAL A 19 -9.74 15.30 -0.01
N LEU A 20 -10.75 14.50 0.29
CA LEU A 20 -11.34 13.55 -0.67
C LEU A 20 -12.81 13.90 -0.87
N LYS A 21 -13.25 13.90 -2.13
CA LYS A 21 -14.56 14.39 -2.56
C LYS A 21 -15.24 13.32 -3.40
N ASP A 22 -16.27 12.69 -2.83
CA ASP A 22 -17.19 11.75 -3.49
C ASP A 22 -16.45 10.69 -4.34
N ILE A 23 -15.44 10.01 -3.76
CA ILE A 23 -14.67 8.99 -4.47
C ILE A 23 -15.49 7.71 -4.61
N ASP A 24 -15.73 7.31 -5.86
CA ASP A 24 -16.28 6.00 -6.24
C ASP A 24 -15.21 5.18 -6.97
N LEU A 25 -14.79 4.05 -6.39
CA LEU A 25 -13.70 3.24 -6.94
C LEU A 25 -13.87 1.77 -6.55
N SER A 26 -13.55 0.87 -7.48
CA SER A 26 -13.49 -0.57 -7.22
C SER A 26 -12.10 -1.10 -7.51
N VAL A 27 -11.52 -1.83 -6.54
CA VAL A 27 -10.24 -2.56 -6.69
C VAL A 27 -10.55 -4.04 -6.91
N THR A 28 -10.13 -4.56 -8.04
CA THR A 28 -10.31 -5.98 -8.38
C THR A 28 -9.51 -6.88 -7.43
N PRO A 29 -10.09 -7.99 -6.92
CA PRO A 29 -9.37 -8.96 -6.10
C PRO A 29 -8.21 -9.60 -6.88
N GLY A 30 -7.09 -9.72 -6.24
CA GLY A 30 -5.86 -10.21 -6.89
C GLY A 30 -5.43 -9.28 -8.02
N GLY A 31 -4.20 -8.89 -8.05
CA GLY A 31 -3.69 -7.92 -9.02
C GLY A 31 -3.20 -6.63 -8.38
N LEU A 32 -2.78 -5.68 -9.21
CA LEU A 32 -2.19 -4.44 -8.77
C LEU A 32 -2.88 -3.23 -9.40
N THR A 33 -3.43 -2.36 -8.54
CA THR A 33 -4.02 -1.07 -8.92
C THR A 33 -3.08 0.06 -8.52
N ALA A 34 -2.69 0.91 -9.47
CA ALA A 34 -1.94 2.13 -9.20
C ALA A 34 -2.86 3.33 -9.00
N ILE A 35 -2.50 4.19 -8.06
CA ILE A 35 -3.11 5.50 -7.86
C ILE A 35 -2.06 6.56 -8.19
N ILE A 36 -2.32 7.35 -9.22
CA ILE A 36 -1.43 8.41 -9.70
C ILE A 36 -2.07 9.79 -9.55
N GLY A 37 -1.27 10.84 -9.64
CA GLY A 37 -1.72 12.23 -9.57
C GLY A 37 -0.69 13.14 -8.92
N PRO A 38 -0.84 14.47 -9.00
CA PRO A 38 0.09 15.43 -8.43
C PRO A 38 0.21 15.33 -6.92
N SER A 39 1.28 15.89 -6.36
CA SER A 39 1.47 15.95 -4.90
C SER A 39 0.32 16.71 -4.23
N GLY A 40 -0.14 16.24 -3.08
CA GLY A 40 -1.23 16.87 -2.33
C GLY A 40 -2.65 16.63 -2.86
N CYS A 41 -2.86 15.86 -3.94
CA CYS A 41 -4.20 15.61 -4.49
C CYS A 41 -5.05 14.57 -3.72
N GLY A 42 -4.58 14.06 -2.56
CA GLY A 42 -5.37 13.15 -1.71
C GLY A 42 -5.02 11.67 -1.78
N LYS A 43 -4.08 11.20 -2.63
CA LYS A 43 -3.73 9.78 -2.80
C LYS A 43 -3.41 9.03 -1.50
N SER A 44 -2.47 9.58 -0.72
CA SER A 44 -2.09 9.00 0.58
C SER A 44 -3.23 9.02 1.59
N THR A 45 -4.11 10.03 1.54
CA THR A 45 -5.32 10.08 2.35
C THR A 45 -6.27 8.96 1.95
N PHE A 46 -6.45 8.75 0.65
CA PHE A 46 -7.31 7.68 0.14
C PHE A 46 -6.85 6.30 0.64
N VAL A 47 -5.59 5.93 0.45
CA VAL A 47 -5.11 4.61 0.91
C VAL A 47 -5.17 4.47 2.44
N ARG A 48 -4.98 5.56 3.19
CA ARG A 48 -5.15 5.54 4.66
C ARG A 48 -6.61 5.40 5.09
N CYS A 49 -7.57 5.81 4.28
CA CYS A 49 -8.99 5.54 4.53
C CYS A 49 -9.30 4.05 4.35
N LEU A 50 -8.64 3.34 3.41
CA LEU A 50 -8.88 1.91 3.16
C LEU A 50 -8.46 0.98 4.30
N ASN A 51 -7.59 1.45 5.24
CA ASN A 51 -7.21 0.70 6.43
C ASN A 51 -7.47 1.46 7.74
N ARG A 52 -8.24 2.53 7.68
CA ARG A 52 -8.61 3.38 8.83
C ARG A 52 -7.42 4.05 9.52
N MET A 53 -6.26 4.17 8.84
CA MET A 53 -5.10 4.89 9.39
C MET A 53 -5.27 6.41 9.41
N HIS A 54 -6.22 6.98 8.64
CA HIS A 54 -6.56 8.40 8.72
C HIS A 54 -7.09 8.79 10.11
N GLU A 55 -7.80 7.88 10.80
CA GLU A 55 -8.40 8.11 12.13
C GLU A 55 -7.38 8.35 13.25
N VAL A 56 -6.09 7.98 13.04
CA VAL A 56 -5.04 8.26 14.04
C VAL A 56 -4.60 9.73 14.04
N ILE A 57 -5.06 10.52 13.07
CA ILE A 57 -4.75 11.95 12.95
C ILE A 57 -5.86 12.73 13.64
N PRO A 58 -5.55 13.56 14.65
CA PRO A 58 -6.56 14.37 15.34
C PRO A 58 -7.35 15.25 14.37
N GLY A 59 -8.68 15.22 14.49
CA GLY A 59 -9.59 15.97 13.63
C GLY A 59 -9.80 15.37 12.23
N ALA A 60 -9.24 14.21 11.92
CA ALA A 60 -9.55 13.50 10.70
C ALA A 60 -10.92 12.81 10.80
N ARG A 61 -11.68 12.86 9.71
CA ARG A 61 -12.96 12.15 9.58
C ARG A 61 -13.14 11.68 8.15
N ALA A 62 -13.90 10.62 7.97
CA ALA A 62 -14.35 10.15 6.67
C ALA A 62 -15.84 9.81 6.71
N THR A 63 -16.50 9.88 5.56
CA THR A 63 -17.88 9.43 5.33
C THR A 63 -17.93 8.68 4.00
N GLY A 64 -19.03 7.98 3.74
CA GLY A 64 -19.18 7.09 2.59
C GLY A 64 -19.03 5.64 3.00
N THR A 65 -18.98 4.74 2.04
CA THR A 65 -18.91 3.29 2.28
C THR A 65 -17.61 2.73 1.70
N VAL A 66 -16.90 1.92 2.49
CA VAL A 66 -15.74 1.16 2.03
C VAL A 66 -15.96 -0.30 2.42
N LEU A 67 -16.15 -1.15 1.41
CA LEU A 67 -16.33 -2.58 1.61
C LEU A 67 -15.06 -3.34 1.25
N LEU A 68 -14.66 -4.29 2.08
CA LEU A 68 -13.63 -5.27 1.79
C LEU A 68 -14.29 -6.64 1.67
N GLU A 69 -14.29 -7.22 0.48
CA GLU A 69 -14.93 -8.52 0.21
C GLU A 69 -16.42 -8.55 0.65
N GLY A 70 -17.11 -7.40 0.57
CA GLY A 70 -18.49 -7.21 0.97
C GLY A 70 -18.72 -6.74 2.40
N ASP A 71 -17.69 -6.78 3.26
CA ASP A 71 -17.76 -6.34 4.65
C ASP A 71 -17.47 -4.83 4.78
N ASP A 72 -18.31 -4.08 5.47
CA ASP A 72 -18.06 -2.66 5.75
C ASP A 72 -16.86 -2.49 6.70
N LEU A 73 -15.81 -1.81 6.21
CA LEU A 73 -14.59 -1.56 6.98
C LEU A 73 -14.84 -0.66 8.20
N TYR A 74 -15.77 0.29 8.09
CA TYR A 74 -16.04 1.25 9.17
C TYR A 74 -16.95 0.67 10.26
N ALA A 75 -17.63 -0.45 9.99
CA ALA A 75 -18.41 -1.18 11.00
C ALA A 75 -17.57 -2.15 11.85
N GLN A 76 -16.31 -2.42 11.46
CA GLN A 76 -15.44 -3.38 12.16
C GLN A 76 -14.42 -2.66 13.05
N ASP A 77 -13.80 -3.40 14.00
CA ASP A 77 -12.71 -2.90 14.82
C ASP A 77 -11.48 -2.52 13.92
N PRO A 78 -10.89 -1.31 14.09
CA PRO A 78 -9.72 -0.89 13.31
C PRO A 78 -8.54 -1.86 13.40
N VAL A 79 -8.36 -2.56 14.53
CA VAL A 79 -7.28 -3.54 14.70
C VAL A 79 -7.50 -4.75 13.78
N VAL A 80 -8.74 -5.22 13.66
CA VAL A 80 -9.12 -6.31 12.76
C VAL A 80 -8.85 -5.89 11.30
N ILE A 81 -9.30 -4.69 10.92
CA ILE A 81 -9.09 -4.16 9.57
C ILE A 81 -7.60 -4.04 9.24
N ARG A 82 -6.77 -3.47 10.13
CA ARG A 82 -5.33 -3.29 9.90
C ARG A 82 -4.55 -4.59 9.83
N ARG A 83 -5.13 -5.71 10.25
CA ARG A 83 -4.57 -7.06 10.03
C ARG A 83 -4.92 -7.59 8.63
N ARG A 84 -6.13 -7.30 8.13
CA ARG A 84 -6.59 -7.71 6.79
C ARG A 84 -6.01 -6.81 5.69
N VAL A 85 -5.78 -5.53 6.00
CA VAL A 85 -5.29 -4.49 5.06
C VAL A 85 -3.97 -3.95 5.57
N GLY A 86 -2.88 -4.59 5.14
CA GLY A 86 -1.51 -4.17 5.47
C GLY A 86 -1.12 -2.85 4.80
N MET A 87 -0.16 -2.14 5.39
CA MET A 87 0.33 -0.88 4.83
C MET A 87 1.85 -0.77 4.89
N VAL A 88 2.42 -0.34 3.77
CA VAL A 88 3.83 0.04 3.62
C VAL A 88 3.89 1.54 3.36
N PHE A 89 4.68 2.26 4.16
CA PHE A 89 4.79 3.71 4.09
C PHE A 89 5.90 4.17 3.14
N GLN A 90 5.83 5.41 2.71
CA GLN A 90 6.79 6.06 1.82
C GLN A 90 8.23 6.00 2.38
N LYS A 91 8.41 6.32 3.66
CA LYS A 91 9.70 6.19 4.33
C LYS A 91 9.75 4.84 5.05
N PRO A 92 10.80 4.04 4.85
CA PRO A 92 11.01 2.84 5.63
C PRO A 92 10.92 3.15 7.13
N ASN A 93 10.16 2.38 7.86
CA ASN A 93 9.90 2.59 9.29
C ASN A 93 10.06 1.31 10.11
N PRO A 94 11.19 0.60 10.00
CA PRO A 94 11.44 -0.52 10.90
C PRO A 94 11.47 0.00 12.34
N PHE A 95 11.03 -0.82 13.29
CA PHE A 95 11.15 -0.48 14.71
C PHE A 95 12.62 -0.45 15.08
N PRO A 96 13.21 0.70 15.46
CA PRO A 96 14.66 0.88 15.54
C PRO A 96 15.29 0.07 16.66
N THR A 97 14.55 -0.22 17.72
CA THR A 97 14.99 -1.01 18.88
C THR A 97 14.83 -2.51 18.68
N MET A 98 14.22 -2.93 17.57
CA MET A 98 13.95 -4.34 17.28
C MET A 98 14.95 -4.90 16.27
N SER A 99 15.25 -6.19 16.43
CA SER A 99 16.02 -6.96 15.45
C SER A 99 15.27 -7.12 14.12
N VAL A 100 15.93 -7.59 13.07
CA VAL A 100 15.31 -7.98 11.80
C VAL A 100 14.20 -9.00 12.06
N PHE A 101 14.49 -10.03 12.86
CA PHE A 101 13.50 -11.04 13.26
C PHE A 101 12.30 -10.42 13.97
N ASP A 102 12.54 -9.61 15.00
CA ASP A 102 11.46 -9.01 15.79
C ASP A 102 10.60 -8.05 14.98
N ASN A 103 11.20 -7.30 14.05
CA ASN A 103 10.46 -6.48 13.09
C ASN A 103 9.54 -7.34 12.21
N ALA A 104 10.07 -8.41 11.61
CA ALA A 104 9.28 -9.28 10.73
C ALA A 104 8.07 -9.89 11.44
N VAL A 105 8.19 -10.30 12.70
CA VAL A 105 7.11 -10.97 13.47
C VAL A 105 6.31 -10.03 14.38
N ALA A 106 6.56 -8.72 14.36
CA ALA A 106 5.94 -7.79 15.31
C ALA A 106 4.39 -7.87 15.27
N GLY A 107 3.79 -7.87 14.08
CA GLY A 107 2.33 -7.96 13.92
C GLY A 107 1.74 -9.25 14.49
N ILE A 108 2.41 -10.38 14.28
CA ILE A 108 1.95 -11.69 14.75
C ILE A 108 2.08 -11.80 16.28
N ARG A 109 3.14 -11.22 16.85
CA ARG A 109 3.31 -11.14 18.32
C ARG A 109 2.20 -10.30 18.96
N LEU A 110 1.86 -9.17 18.35
CA LEU A 110 0.75 -8.33 18.80
C LEU A 110 -0.60 -9.07 18.70
N ALA A 111 -0.74 -9.96 17.73
CA ALA A 111 -1.89 -10.86 17.60
C ALA A 111 -1.91 -12.01 18.62
N GLY A 112 -0.94 -12.06 19.56
CA GLY A 112 -0.91 -13.02 20.67
C GLY A 112 -0.11 -14.30 20.41
N VAL A 113 0.51 -14.48 19.24
CA VAL A 113 1.34 -15.66 18.96
C VAL A 113 2.64 -15.60 19.79
N ARG A 114 2.87 -16.63 20.63
CA ARG A 114 4.06 -16.74 21.50
C ARG A 114 4.95 -17.95 21.16
N ASN A 115 4.43 -18.89 20.37
CA ASN A 115 5.19 -20.09 20.00
C ASN A 115 6.39 -19.73 19.12
N ARG A 116 7.59 -20.04 19.58
CA ARG A 116 8.86 -19.70 18.92
C ARG A 116 9.00 -20.35 17.53
N ALA A 117 8.54 -21.59 17.37
CA ALA A 117 8.63 -22.31 16.10
C ALA A 117 7.73 -21.62 15.05
N ARG A 118 6.47 -21.30 15.41
CA ARG A 118 5.55 -20.57 14.54
C ARG A 118 6.08 -19.17 14.17
N LEU A 119 6.69 -18.47 15.13
CA LEU A 119 7.28 -17.16 14.85
C LEU A 119 8.47 -17.25 13.87
N ARG A 120 9.32 -18.30 14.01
CA ARG A 120 10.44 -18.52 13.08
C ARG A 120 9.95 -18.84 11.68
N GLU A 121 9.01 -19.75 11.55
CA GLU A 121 8.41 -20.12 10.27
C GLU A 121 7.78 -18.90 9.58
N ALA A 122 7.00 -18.11 10.31
CA ALA A 122 6.38 -16.90 9.79
C ALA A 122 7.41 -15.82 9.38
N ALA A 123 8.48 -15.64 10.19
CA ALA A 123 9.57 -14.72 9.85
C ALA A 123 10.27 -15.15 8.55
N GLU A 124 10.65 -16.42 8.44
CA GLU A 124 11.30 -16.94 7.23
C GLU A 124 10.40 -16.78 6.01
N ARG A 125 9.14 -17.21 6.11
CA ARG A 125 8.16 -17.07 5.01
C ARG A 125 8.02 -15.60 4.57
N ALA A 126 7.79 -14.69 5.51
CA ALA A 126 7.59 -13.27 5.20
C ALA A 126 8.86 -12.61 4.63
N LEU A 127 10.04 -12.95 5.14
CA LEU A 127 11.31 -12.44 4.62
C LEU A 127 11.63 -13.00 3.24
N ARG A 128 11.27 -14.26 2.94
CA ARG A 128 11.37 -14.84 1.59
C ARG A 128 10.41 -14.15 0.63
N GLN A 129 9.15 -13.98 1.02
CA GLN A 129 8.15 -13.26 0.23
C GLN A 129 8.57 -11.82 -0.06
N ALA A 130 9.29 -11.17 0.85
CA ALA A 130 9.84 -9.82 0.66
C ALA A 130 11.21 -9.81 -0.06
N ALA A 131 11.66 -10.93 -0.62
CA ALA A 131 12.97 -11.09 -1.28
C ALA A 131 14.15 -10.58 -0.42
N LEU A 132 14.07 -10.75 0.91
CA LEU A 132 15.08 -10.26 1.85
C LEU A 132 15.83 -11.40 2.59
N TRP A 133 15.25 -12.61 2.62
CA TRP A 133 15.76 -13.73 3.41
C TRP A 133 17.24 -14.01 3.20
N ASP A 134 17.68 -14.16 1.96
CA ASP A 134 19.05 -14.56 1.65
C ASP A 134 20.09 -13.49 2.01
N GLU A 135 19.66 -12.24 2.17
CA GLU A 135 20.52 -11.13 2.58
C GLU A 135 20.65 -11.03 4.11
N VAL A 136 19.69 -11.60 4.88
CA VAL A 136 19.62 -11.37 6.34
C VAL A 136 19.57 -12.64 7.19
N LYS A 137 19.43 -13.83 6.61
CA LYS A 137 19.21 -15.11 7.31
C LYS A 137 20.27 -15.41 8.39
N ASP A 138 21.52 -15.00 8.14
CA ASP A 138 22.64 -15.23 9.06
C ASP A 138 22.80 -14.11 10.11
N GLN A 139 21.98 -13.08 10.07
CA GLN A 139 22.04 -11.90 10.94
C GLN A 139 20.65 -11.43 11.42
N LEU A 140 19.72 -12.36 11.64
CA LEU A 140 18.34 -12.03 12.06
C LEU A 140 18.27 -11.28 13.40
N GLY A 141 19.30 -11.41 14.24
CA GLY A 141 19.45 -10.67 15.51
C GLY A 141 19.94 -9.23 15.36
N ARG A 142 20.40 -8.83 14.17
CA ARG A 142 20.86 -7.46 13.89
C ARG A 142 19.70 -6.47 13.95
N SER A 143 19.97 -5.22 14.37
CA SER A 143 18.95 -4.15 14.34
C SER A 143 18.41 -3.93 12.94
N GLY A 144 17.08 -3.88 12.79
CA GLY A 144 16.43 -3.55 11.53
C GLY A 144 16.82 -2.17 10.98
N ALA A 145 17.13 -1.22 11.87
CA ALA A 145 17.56 0.13 11.49
C ALA A 145 18.98 0.18 10.88
N SER A 146 19.79 -0.86 11.04
CA SER A 146 21.15 -0.93 10.49
C SER A 146 21.21 -1.45 9.05
N LEU A 147 20.09 -1.82 8.47
CA LEU A 147 19.96 -2.26 7.09
C LEU A 147 20.02 -1.06 6.11
N SER A 148 20.34 -1.31 4.84
CA SER A 148 20.22 -0.29 3.80
C SER A 148 18.76 0.15 3.58
N GLY A 149 18.52 1.32 2.98
CA GLY A 149 17.16 1.83 2.77
C GLY A 149 16.25 0.84 2.04
N GLY A 150 16.73 0.21 0.97
CA GLY A 150 15.97 -0.80 0.23
C GLY A 150 15.73 -2.08 1.05
N GLN A 151 16.70 -2.50 1.88
CA GLN A 151 16.51 -3.63 2.81
C GLN A 151 15.50 -3.28 3.91
N GLN A 152 15.56 -2.06 4.47
CA GLN A 152 14.58 -1.59 5.45
C GLN A 152 13.17 -1.58 4.86
N GLN A 153 13.00 -1.13 3.63
CA GLN A 153 11.70 -1.12 2.96
C GLN A 153 11.18 -2.55 2.77
N ARG A 154 12.02 -3.48 2.31
CA ARG A 154 11.63 -4.90 2.19
C ARG A 154 11.35 -5.54 3.55
N LEU A 155 12.03 -5.11 4.63
CA LEU A 155 11.70 -5.53 6.00
C LEU A 155 10.32 -5.03 6.44
N CYS A 156 9.95 -3.79 6.09
CA CYS A 156 8.62 -3.25 6.34
C CYS A 156 7.54 -4.00 5.54
N ILE A 157 7.85 -4.40 4.29
CA ILE A 157 6.97 -5.27 3.49
C ILE A 157 6.83 -6.64 4.16
N ALA A 158 7.94 -7.28 4.57
CA ALA A 158 7.91 -8.56 5.30
C ALA A 158 7.06 -8.47 6.57
N ARG A 159 7.20 -7.41 7.35
CA ARG A 159 6.38 -7.15 8.54
C ARG A 159 4.89 -7.09 8.21
N ALA A 160 4.52 -6.44 7.10
CA ALA A 160 3.13 -6.37 6.65
C ALA A 160 2.61 -7.72 6.15
N LEU A 161 3.41 -8.49 5.42
CA LEU A 161 3.05 -9.81 4.89
C LEU A 161 2.94 -10.89 5.97
N ALA A 162 3.69 -10.77 7.07
CA ALA A 162 3.74 -11.78 8.13
C ALA A 162 2.38 -12.06 8.78
N VAL A 163 1.45 -11.11 8.77
CA VAL A 163 0.08 -11.27 9.29
C VAL A 163 -0.89 -11.83 8.25
N GLU A 164 -0.42 -12.15 7.04
CA GLU A 164 -1.18 -12.71 5.92
C GLU A 164 -2.40 -11.84 5.55
N PRO A 165 -2.16 -10.58 5.17
CA PRO A 165 -3.25 -9.68 4.78
C PRO A 165 -3.90 -10.12 3.46
N SER A 166 -5.18 -9.77 3.23
CA SER A 166 -5.83 -9.92 1.92
C SER A 166 -5.53 -8.76 0.97
N VAL A 167 -5.14 -7.60 1.52
CA VAL A 167 -4.78 -6.40 0.76
C VAL A 167 -3.48 -5.80 1.29
N LEU A 168 -2.60 -5.37 0.39
CA LEU A 168 -1.40 -4.60 0.72
C LEU A 168 -1.45 -3.22 0.07
N LEU A 169 -1.50 -2.20 0.91
CA LEU A 169 -1.42 -0.80 0.51
C LEU A 169 0.04 -0.34 0.54
N MET A 170 0.49 0.32 -0.51
CA MET A 170 1.86 0.83 -0.63
C MET A 170 1.84 2.32 -0.98
N ASP A 171 2.21 3.17 -0.04
CA ASP A 171 2.24 4.62 -0.22
C ASP A 171 3.64 5.05 -0.67
N GLU A 172 3.84 5.27 -1.96
CA GLU A 172 5.11 5.65 -2.61
C GLU A 172 6.32 4.80 -2.18
N PRO A 173 6.26 3.46 -2.24
CA PRO A 173 7.24 2.57 -1.59
C PRO A 173 8.68 2.69 -2.12
N CYS A 174 8.88 3.31 -3.28
CA CYS A 174 10.18 3.41 -3.94
C CYS A 174 10.73 4.85 -4.01
N SER A 175 10.02 5.86 -3.50
CA SER A 175 10.37 7.27 -3.70
C SER A 175 11.72 7.71 -3.12
N ALA A 176 12.24 7.00 -2.12
CA ALA A 176 13.51 7.30 -1.45
C ALA A 176 14.61 6.27 -1.75
N LEU A 177 14.41 5.42 -2.78
CA LEU A 177 15.29 4.31 -3.09
C LEU A 177 16.08 4.54 -4.38
N ASP A 178 17.25 3.92 -4.44
CA ASP A 178 18.04 3.84 -5.67
C ASP A 178 17.36 2.96 -6.74
N PRO A 179 17.78 3.03 -8.02
CA PRO A 179 17.16 2.28 -9.10
C PRO A 179 17.21 0.76 -8.91
N ILE A 180 18.27 0.22 -8.29
CA ILE A 180 18.43 -1.24 -8.07
C ILE A 180 17.44 -1.71 -7.01
N ALA A 181 17.32 -0.97 -5.90
CA ALA A 181 16.36 -1.26 -4.84
C ALA A 181 14.92 -1.10 -5.35
N THR A 182 14.66 -0.09 -6.18
CA THR A 182 13.36 0.11 -6.83
C THR A 182 12.98 -1.07 -7.71
N ALA A 183 13.88 -1.55 -8.58
CA ALA A 183 13.64 -2.69 -9.46
C ALA A 183 13.30 -3.96 -8.65
N LYS A 184 14.00 -4.22 -7.54
CA LYS A 184 13.71 -5.35 -6.63
C LYS A 184 12.30 -5.26 -6.02
N ILE A 185 11.84 -4.06 -5.66
CA ILE A 185 10.49 -3.88 -5.10
C ILE A 185 9.42 -4.00 -6.20
N GLU A 186 9.69 -3.53 -7.42
CA GLU A 186 8.78 -3.71 -8.55
C GLU A 186 8.61 -5.20 -8.89
N GLU A 187 9.72 -5.96 -8.97
CA GLU A 187 9.69 -7.41 -9.18
C GLU A 187 8.91 -8.13 -8.07
N LEU A 188 9.18 -7.75 -6.82
CA LEU A 188 8.44 -8.25 -5.66
C LEU A 188 6.93 -8.00 -5.75
N MET A 189 6.51 -6.80 -6.16
CA MET A 189 5.09 -6.49 -6.37
C MET A 189 4.45 -7.35 -7.46
N LEU A 190 5.17 -7.59 -8.57
CA LEU A 190 4.73 -8.46 -9.66
C LEU A 190 4.54 -9.91 -9.23
N ASP A 191 5.35 -10.40 -8.29
CA ASP A 191 5.18 -11.74 -7.72
C ASP A 191 4.02 -11.80 -6.73
N LEU A 192 3.92 -10.83 -5.82
CA LEU A 192 2.90 -10.78 -4.79
C LEU A 192 1.48 -10.63 -5.36
N ARG A 193 1.28 -9.85 -6.43
CA ARG A 193 -0.05 -9.61 -7.03
C ARG A 193 -0.77 -10.87 -7.49
N ARG A 194 -0.05 -12.00 -7.65
CA ARG A 194 -0.64 -13.30 -8.02
C ARG A 194 -1.49 -13.91 -6.90
N HIS A 195 -1.27 -13.47 -5.66
CA HIS A 195 -1.88 -14.04 -4.45
C HIS A 195 -2.45 -13.00 -3.50
N LEU A 196 -2.26 -11.71 -3.81
CA LEU A 196 -2.58 -10.60 -2.93
C LEU A 196 -3.11 -9.43 -3.75
N THR A 197 -4.12 -8.75 -3.25
CA THR A 197 -4.58 -7.49 -3.83
C THR A 197 -3.62 -6.38 -3.41
N ILE A 198 -3.06 -5.65 -4.38
CA ILE A 198 -2.10 -4.57 -4.11
C ILE A 198 -2.68 -3.24 -4.62
N VAL A 199 -2.61 -2.21 -3.77
CA VAL A 199 -2.88 -0.82 -4.17
C VAL A 199 -1.61 -0.01 -3.92
N ILE A 200 -1.02 0.51 -5.00
CA ILE A 200 0.17 1.36 -4.91
C ILE A 200 -0.16 2.81 -5.21
N VAL A 201 0.28 3.73 -4.35
CA VAL A 201 0.37 5.15 -4.68
C VAL A 201 1.75 5.41 -5.25
N THR A 202 1.83 6.08 -6.37
CA THR A 202 3.10 6.54 -6.95
C THR A 202 2.92 7.81 -7.76
N HIS A 203 3.92 8.68 -7.73
CA HIS A 203 4.04 9.82 -8.67
C HIS A 203 4.88 9.46 -9.90
N ASN A 204 5.49 8.27 -9.92
CA ASN A 204 6.26 7.78 -11.06
C ASN A 204 5.34 7.02 -12.04
N MET A 205 4.97 7.70 -13.13
CA MET A 205 4.10 7.16 -14.18
C MET A 205 4.69 5.91 -14.85
N GLN A 206 6.02 5.87 -15.03
CA GLN A 206 6.68 4.70 -15.61
C GLN A 206 6.58 3.48 -14.69
N GLN A 207 6.70 3.69 -13.37
CA GLN A 207 6.46 2.62 -12.39
C GLN A 207 5.03 2.11 -12.48
N ALA A 208 4.03 3.01 -12.43
CA ALA A 208 2.63 2.61 -12.57
C ALA A 208 2.39 1.79 -13.85
N ALA A 209 2.92 2.26 -14.98
CA ALA A 209 2.79 1.58 -16.27
C ALA A 209 3.42 0.17 -16.31
N ARG A 210 4.53 -0.05 -15.56
CA ARG A 210 5.21 -1.35 -15.52
C ARG A 210 4.52 -2.37 -14.61
N VAL A 211 3.98 -1.94 -13.47
CA VAL A 211 3.59 -2.88 -12.41
C VAL A 211 2.08 -3.11 -12.31
N SER A 212 1.23 -2.16 -12.74
CA SER A 212 -0.21 -2.22 -12.51
C SER A 212 -1.02 -2.70 -13.71
N GLU A 213 -2.14 -3.38 -13.43
CA GLU A 213 -3.18 -3.71 -14.40
C GLU A 213 -4.20 -2.57 -14.54
N TRP A 214 -4.52 -1.92 -13.42
CA TRP A 214 -5.46 -0.81 -13.34
C TRP A 214 -4.77 0.43 -12.81
N THR A 215 -5.16 1.58 -13.34
CA THR A 215 -4.66 2.88 -12.86
C THR A 215 -5.82 3.83 -12.62
N ALA A 216 -5.79 4.51 -11.47
CA ALA A 216 -6.73 5.56 -11.08
C ALA A 216 -5.98 6.90 -10.99
N PHE A 217 -6.45 7.91 -11.70
CA PHE A 217 -5.89 9.26 -11.68
C PHE A 217 -6.69 10.16 -10.74
N PHE A 218 -6.01 10.70 -9.74
CA PHE A 218 -6.56 11.63 -8.74
C PHE A 218 -6.09 13.05 -8.99
N LEU A 219 -7.03 14.01 -8.87
CA LEU A 219 -6.76 15.44 -8.98
C LEU A 219 -7.63 16.22 -8.00
N MET A 220 -7.04 17.10 -7.17
CA MET A 220 -7.73 18.00 -6.23
C MET A 220 -8.78 17.31 -5.32
N GLY A 221 -8.49 16.07 -4.93
CA GLY A 221 -9.37 15.27 -4.06
C GLY A 221 -10.43 14.47 -4.79
N GLU A 222 -10.46 14.48 -6.11
CA GLU A 222 -11.44 13.79 -6.95
C GLU A 222 -10.78 12.65 -7.72
N LEU A 223 -11.52 11.58 -7.99
CA LEU A 223 -11.15 10.57 -8.97
C LEU A 223 -11.58 11.05 -10.36
N ILE A 224 -10.60 11.34 -11.21
CA ILE A 224 -10.85 11.87 -12.55
C ILE A 224 -11.11 10.77 -13.56
N GLU A 225 -10.26 9.74 -13.53
CA GLU A 225 -10.35 8.62 -14.45
C GLU A 225 -9.78 7.35 -13.81
N MET A 226 -10.40 6.22 -14.11
CA MET A 226 -9.88 4.89 -13.79
C MET A 226 -10.07 3.97 -15.00
N GLY A 227 -9.05 3.21 -15.31
CA GLY A 227 -9.09 2.29 -16.45
C GLY A 227 -7.95 1.28 -16.42
N VAL A 228 -7.96 0.40 -17.43
CA VAL A 228 -6.82 -0.49 -17.70
C VAL A 228 -5.58 0.36 -17.94
N THR A 229 -4.51 0.06 -17.23
CA THR A 229 -3.28 0.88 -17.21
C THR A 229 -2.79 1.21 -18.62
N LYS A 230 -2.73 0.20 -19.50
CA LYS A 230 -2.27 0.42 -20.87
C LYS A 230 -3.15 1.42 -21.62
N GLU A 231 -4.47 1.34 -21.49
CA GLU A 231 -5.41 2.25 -22.17
C GLU A 231 -5.29 3.67 -21.60
N LEU A 232 -5.26 3.80 -20.27
CA LEU A 232 -5.15 5.10 -19.60
C LEU A 232 -3.87 5.85 -19.98
N PHE A 233 -2.74 5.15 -20.16
CA PHE A 233 -1.48 5.77 -20.57
C PHE A 233 -1.35 6.02 -22.06
N THR A 234 -2.13 5.37 -22.92
CA THR A 234 -2.05 5.54 -24.38
C THR A 234 -3.19 6.36 -24.96
N THR A 235 -4.39 6.23 -24.43
CA THR A 235 -5.62 6.83 -24.94
C THR A 235 -6.55 7.21 -23.80
N PRO A 236 -6.12 8.15 -22.93
CA PRO A 236 -6.95 8.62 -21.82
C PRO A 236 -8.24 9.26 -22.34
N ARG A 237 -9.32 9.12 -21.58
CA ARG A 237 -10.64 9.65 -21.95
C ARG A 237 -10.86 11.09 -21.49
N ASP A 238 -10.23 11.45 -20.35
CA ASP A 238 -10.32 12.79 -19.76
C ASP A 238 -9.09 13.62 -20.16
N SER A 239 -9.31 14.84 -20.67
CA SER A 239 -8.24 15.74 -21.09
C SER A 239 -7.29 16.14 -19.95
N ARG A 240 -7.74 16.13 -18.70
CA ARG A 240 -6.91 16.37 -17.51
C ARG A 240 -5.94 15.22 -17.29
N THR A 241 -6.39 13.97 -17.53
CA THR A 241 -5.54 12.77 -17.49
C THR A 241 -4.45 12.86 -18.57
N GLU A 242 -4.84 13.23 -19.81
CA GLU A 242 -3.91 13.43 -20.93
C GLU A 242 -2.86 14.50 -20.61
N ALA A 243 -3.30 15.64 -20.10
CA ALA A 243 -2.41 16.74 -19.72
C ALA A 243 -1.40 16.32 -18.64
N TYR A 244 -1.87 15.53 -17.65
CA TYR A 244 -0.99 15.02 -16.59
C TYR A 244 0.06 14.04 -17.12
N ILE A 245 -0.36 13.05 -17.92
CA ILE A 245 0.52 12.00 -18.47
C ILE A 245 1.56 12.60 -19.44
N THR A 246 1.15 13.60 -20.24
CA THR A 246 2.06 14.26 -21.21
C THR A 246 2.94 15.35 -20.61
N GLY A 247 2.85 15.60 -19.28
CA GLY A 247 3.62 16.64 -18.61
C GLY A 247 3.19 18.06 -18.94
N ARG A 248 2.04 18.26 -19.54
CA ARG A 248 1.45 19.58 -19.87
C ARG A 248 0.61 20.14 -18.72
N PHE A 249 0.73 19.53 -17.55
CA PHE A 249 -0.02 19.90 -16.35
C PHE A 249 0.77 21.01 -15.62
N GLY A 250 0.25 22.23 -15.63
CA GLY A 250 0.82 23.42 -15.00
C GLY A 250 -0.21 24.54 -14.97
#